data_85e2b306637af3a25cb32cd60ca998d3
#
_entry.id   85e2b306637af3a25cb32cd60ca998d3
#
_cell.length_a   1.000
_cell.length_b   1.000
_cell.length_c   1.000
_cell.angle_alpha   90.00
_cell.angle_beta   90.00
_cell.angle_gamma   90.00
#
_symmetry.space_group_name_H-M   'P 1'
#
loop_
_entity.id
_entity.type
_entity.pdbx_description
1 polymer ?
#
loop_
_entity_poly.entity_id
_entity_poly.type
_entity_poly.pdbx_seq_one_letter_code
_entity_poly.pdbx_strand_id
1 'polypeptide(L)'
;MQMILFKMNQQHYLIAAETVEEVVDTVQITKVPLAPLWVKGLINLRGTVLTVISLAQLVGLPESKTNRNIMIMKKDDERRGLLIDEVIEVMDVDPDDIQLSEDQAALYFTGVVDLGEQTIADVIDVNDKIF
;
A
#
# COMPACT_ATOMS: atom_id res chain seq x y z
N MET A 1 -8.76 3.02 -15.66
CA MET A 1 -7.91 2.18 -14.80
C MET A 1 -8.44 2.22 -13.36
N GLN A 2 -8.75 1.08 -12.78
CA GLN A 2 -9.22 1.02 -11.42
C GLN A 2 -8.06 1.16 -10.44
N MET A 3 -8.22 2.07 -9.47
CA MET A 3 -7.21 2.31 -8.44
C MET A 3 -7.87 2.36 -7.06
N ILE A 4 -7.11 1.96 -6.06
CA ILE A 4 -7.54 2.05 -4.66
C ILE A 4 -6.95 3.31 -4.06
N LEU A 5 -7.83 4.18 -3.56
CA LEU A 5 -7.46 5.38 -2.83
C LEU A 5 -7.38 5.05 -1.34
N PHE A 6 -6.24 5.34 -0.73
CA PHE A 6 -6.04 5.08 0.70
C PHE A 6 -5.22 6.19 1.34
N LYS A 7 -5.17 6.17 2.66
CA LYS A 7 -4.45 7.18 3.45
C LYS A 7 -3.30 6.54 4.21
N MET A 8 -2.21 7.28 4.31
CA MET A 8 -1.11 7.05 5.26
C MET A 8 -0.62 8.41 5.74
N ASN A 9 -0.48 8.56 7.08
CA ASN A 9 0.03 9.81 7.68
C ASN A 9 -0.70 11.06 7.17
N GLN A 10 -2.03 10.96 7.02
CA GLN A 10 -2.90 12.06 6.58
C GLN A 10 -2.68 12.48 5.12
N GLN A 11 -1.91 11.73 4.36
CA GLN A 11 -1.71 11.92 2.94
C GLN A 11 -2.51 10.90 2.15
N HIS A 12 -2.85 11.25 0.90
CA HIS A 12 -3.60 10.38 0.00
C HIS A 12 -2.66 9.68 -0.98
N TYR A 13 -2.96 8.40 -1.24
CA TYR A 13 -2.18 7.56 -2.13
C TYR A 13 -3.11 6.72 -3.00
N LEU A 14 -2.61 6.34 -4.17
CA LEU A 14 -3.31 5.46 -5.11
C LEU A 14 -2.41 4.27 -5.44
N ILE A 15 -3.03 3.10 -5.52
CA ILE A 15 -2.36 1.87 -5.97
C ILE A 15 -3.27 1.16 -6.97
N ALA A 16 -2.68 0.51 -7.97
CA ALA A 16 -3.46 -0.22 -8.97
C ALA A 16 -4.29 -1.32 -8.32
N ALA A 17 -5.62 -1.30 -8.54
CA ALA A 17 -6.53 -2.25 -7.91
C ALA A 17 -6.22 -3.70 -8.32
N GLU A 18 -5.71 -3.92 -9.53
CA GLU A 18 -5.38 -5.26 -10.02
C GLU A 18 -4.29 -5.95 -9.21
N THR A 19 -3.46 -5.19 -8.47
CA THR A 19 -2.40 -5.75 -7.63
C THR A 19 -2.90 -6.14 -6.24
N VAL A 20 -4.10 -5.74 -5.88
CA VAL A 20 -4.70 -5.98 -4.56
C VAL A 20 -5.77 -7.05 -4.68
N GLU A 21 -5.60 -8.17 -3.98
CA GLU A 21 -6.58 -9.25 -3.98
C GLU A 21 -7.78 -8.91 -3.11
N GLU A 22 -7.55 -8.36 -1.92
CA GLU A 22 -8.60 -7.96 -1.01
C GLU A 22 -8.07 -6.97 0.03
N VAL A 23 -8.97 -6.31 0.73
CA VAL A 23 -8.65 -5.43 1.85
C VAL A 23 -9.33 -6.01 3.09
N VAL A 24 -8.58 -6.15 4.17
CA VAL A 24 -9.10 -6.67 5.44
C VAL A 24 -8.83 -5.67 6.56
N ASP A 25 -9.61 -5.79 7.64
CA ASP A 25 -9.33 -5.03 8.85
C ASP A 25 -8.08 -5.59 9.52
N THR A 26 -7.34 -4.72 10.19
CA THR A 26 -6.12 -5.13 10.88
C THR A 26 -6.44 -6.13 11.98
N VAL A 27 -5.74 -7.25 11.97
CA VAL A 27 -5.81 -8.30 12.98
C VAL A 27 -4.51 -8.35 13.77
N GLN A 28 -4.43 -9.22 14.77
CA GLN A 28 -3.22 -9.37 15.55
C GLN A 28 -2.06 -9.82 14.68
N ILE A 29 -0.95 -9.08 14.77
CA ILE A 29 0.27 -9.35 14.01
C ILE A 29 1.31 -9.94 14.96
N THR A 30 1.85 -11.12 14.62
CA THR A 30 2.93 -11.76 15.37
C THR A 30 4.26 -11.26 14.88
N LYS A 31 5.04 -10.62 15.74
CA LYS A 31 6.34 -10.07 15.38
C LYS A 31 7.34 -11.15 15.01
N VAL A 32 8.16 -10.88 14.00
CA VAL A 32 9.28 -11.75 13.61
C VAL A 32 10.58 -11.12 14.13
N PRO A 33 11.38 -11.85 14.95
CA PRO A 33 12.64 -11.32 15.45
C PRO A 33 13.64 -11.03 14.32
N LEU A 34 14.45 -9.98 14.47
CA LEU A 34 15.53 -9.61 13.57
C LEU A 34 15.09 -9.30 12.14
N ALA A 35 13.81 -9.04 11.93
CA ALA A 35 13.30 -8.61 10.62
C ALA A 35 13.61 -7.12 10.37
N PRO A 36 13.65 -6.69 9.09
CA PRO A 36 13.76 -5.26 8.80
C PRO A 36 12.62 -4.45 9.45
N LEU A 37 12.88 -3.16 9.70
CA LEU A 37 11.93 -2.30 10.39
C LEU A 37 10.55 -2.26 9.70
N TRP A 38 10.52 -2.33 8.37
CA TRP A 38 9.28 -2.29 7.60
C TRP A 38 8.49 -3.61 7.61
N VAL A 39 9.06 -4.71 8.11
CA VAL A 39 8.34 -5.98 8.33
C VAL A 39 7.69 -5.95 9.70
N LYS A 40 6.35 -5.93 9.73
CA LYS A 40 5.60 -5.88 10.99
C LYS A 40 5.45 -7.26 11.62
N GLY A 41 5.41 -8.30 10.81
CA GLY A 41 5.30 -9.67 11.30
C GLY A 41 4.42 -10.54 10.42
N LEU A 42 3.76 -11.50 11.04
CA LEU A 42 2.92 -12.49 10.36
C LEU A 42 1.48 -12.39 10.83
N ILE A 43 0.55 -12.65 9.92
CA ILE A 43 -0.86 -12.86 10.27
C ILE A 43 -1.32 -14.20 9.73
N ASN A 44 -2.38 -14.73 10.33
CA ASN A 44 -3.09 -15.89 9.80
C ASN A 44 -4.39 -15.39 9.19
N LEU A 45 -4.52 -15.53 7.88
CA LEU A 45 -5.71 -15.15 7.15
C LEU A 45 -6.37 -16.42 6.60
N ARG A 46 -7.45 -16.83 7.27
CA ARG A 46 -8.23 -18.02 6.87
C ARG A 46 -7.35 -19.26 6.67
N GLY A 47 -6.41 -19.49 7.60
CA GLY A 47 -5.52 -20.64 7.56
C GLY A 47 -4.25 -20.45 6.76
N THR A 48 -4.08 -19.33 6.08
CA THR A 48 -2.85 -19.00 5.35
C THR A 48 -2.04 -17.98 6.14
N VAL A 49 -0.78 -18.32 6.42
CA VAL A 49 0.13 -17.40 7.10
C VAL A 49 0.85 -16.55 6.06
N LEU A 50 0.82 -15.23 6.24
CA LEU A 50 1.51 -14.33 5.34
C LEU A 50 2.21 -13.20 6.09
N THR A 51 3.23 -12.63 5.43
CA THR A 51 4.02 -11.52 5.97
C THR A 51 3.28 -10.22 5.79
N VAL A 52 3.26 -9.38 6.84
CA VAL A 52 2.70 -8.04 6.80
C VAL A 52 3.83 -7.01 6.82
N ILE A 53 3.77 -6.08 5.89
CA ILE A 53 4.75 -5.04 5.68
C ILE A 53 4.09 -3.69 5.99
N SER A 54 4.76 -2.82 6.76
CA SER A 54 4.34 -1.44 6.89
C SER A 54 4.66 -0.70 5.59
N LEU A 55 3.66 -0.34 4.82
CA LEU A 55 3.88 0.37 3.57
C LEU A 55 4.55 1.73 3.84
N ALA A 56 4.13 2.43 4.89
CA ALA A 56 4.74 3.71 5.25
C ALA A 56 6.25 3.56 5.47
N GLN A 57 6.66 2.61 6.30
CA GLN A 57 8.09 2.41 6.60
C GLN A 57 8.86 1.90 5.38
N LEU A 58 8.24 1.05 4.55
CA LEU A 58 8.87 0.56 3.31
C LEU A 58 9.26 1.71 2.38
N VAL A 59 8.39 2.70 2.23
CA VAL A 59 8.63 3.83 1.34
C VAL A 59 9.36 5.00 2.02
N GLY A 60 9.82 4.81 3.26
CA GLY A 60 10.62 5.80 3.97
C GLY A 60 9.84 6.85 4.74
N LEU A 61 8.56 6.60 5.00
CA LEU A 61 7.71 7.49 5.80
C LEU A 61 7.64 7.00 7.25
N PRO A 62 7.29 7.89 8.20
CA PRO A 62 7.05 7.46 9.57
C PRO A 62 5.89 6.45 9.63
N GLU A 63 5.97 5.52 10.57
CA GLU A 63 4.88 4.58 10.78
C GLU A 63 3.63 5.33 11.25
N SER A 64 2.49 4.97 10.65
CA SER A 64 1.22 5.55 11.03
C SER A 64 0.74 5.01 12.38
N LYS A 65 -0.01 5.83 13.12
CA LYS A 65 -0.60 5.45 14.39
C LYS A 65 -1.96 4.77 14.24
N THR A 66 -2.57 4.84 13.07
CA THR A 66 -3.95 4.38 12.87
C THR A 66 -4.02 2.94 12.38
N ASN A 67 -3.30 2.57 11.34
CA ASN A 67 -3.12 1.19 10.82
C ASN A 67 -4.42 0.35 10.81
N ARG A 68 -5.49 0.84 10.18
CA ARG A 68 -6.80 0.19 10.23
C ARG A 68 -6.98 -0.95 9.25
N ASN A 69 -6.27 -0.91 8.12
CA ASN A 69 -6.47 -1.89 7.05
C ASN A 69 -5.17 -2.52 6.61
N ILE A 70 -5.30 -3.74 6.10
CA ILE A 70 -4.23 -4.46 5.42
C ILE A 70 -4.70 -4.75 4.01
N MET A 71 -3.95 -4.29 3.01
CA MET A 71 -4.18 -4.67 1.61
C MET A 71 -3.43 -5.96 1.33
N ILE A 72 -4.17 -6.99 0.93
CA ILE A 72 -3.56 -8.29 0.60
C ILE A 72 -3.14 -8.25 -0.86
N MET A 73 -1.84 -8.24 -1.08
CA MET A 73 -1.24 -8.24 -2.40
C MET A 73 -0.96 -9.66 -2.83
N LYS A 74 -1.16 -9.96 -4.10
CA LYS A 74 -0.90 -11.28 -4.65
C LYS A 74 -0.06 -11.18 -5.90
N LYS A 75 0.96 -12.03 -5.99
CA LYS A 75 1.74 -12.23 -7.18
C LYS A 75 1.99 -13.74 -7.33
N ASP A 76 1.50 -14.32 -8.43
CA ASP A 76 1.48 -15.77 -8.62
C ASP A 76 0.76 -16.44 -7.44
N ASP A 77 1.40 -17.35 -6.72
CA ASP A 77 0.81 -18.02 -5.56
C ASP A 77 1.24 -17.38 -4.23
N GLU A 78 2.01 -16.31 -4.27
CA GLU A 78 2.50 -15.63 -3.07
C GLU A 78 1.59 -14.48 -2.69
N ARG A 79 1.45 -14.25 -1.37
CA ARG A 79 0.69 -13.16 -0.80
C ARG A 79 1.52 -12.42 0.23
N ARG A 80 1.33 -11.09 0.27
CA ARG A 80 1.90 -10.20 1.28
C ARG A 80 0.83 -9.21 1.72
N GLY A 81 0.82 -8.84 2.98
CA GLY A 81 -0.05 -7.79 3.47
C GLY A 81 0.66 -6.46 3.53
N LEU A 82 0.02 -5.39 3.08
CA LEU A 82 0.49 -4.02 3.24
C LEU A 82 -0.36 -3.33 4.29
N LEU A 83 0.26 -2.99 5.42
CA LEU A 83 -0.40 -2.28 6.51
C LEU A 83 -0.45 -0.79 6.16
N ILE A 84 -1.63 -0.22 6.21
CA ILE A 84 -1.90 1.19 5.89
C ILE A 84 -2.85 1.78 6.93
N ASP A 85 -3.13 3.08 6.85
CA ASP A 85 -4.08 3.69 7.77
C ASP A 85 -5.50 3.22 7.47
N GLU A 86 -5.99 3.54 6.28
CA GLU A 86 -7.32 3.10 5.86
C GLU A 86 -7.49 3.22 4.34
N VAL A 87 -8.28 2.31 3.80
CA VAL A 87 -8.77 2.41 2.43
C VAL A 87 -9.97 3.36 2.43
N ILE A 88 -10.02 4.26 1.44
CA ILE A 88 -11.11 5.21 1.29
C ILE A 88 -12.11 4.70 0.27
N GLU A 89 -11.66 4.42 -0.96
CA GLU A 89 -12.54 3.96 -2.03
C GLU A 89 -11.76 3.38 -3.19
N VAL A 90 -12.46 2.65 -4.06
CA VAL A 90 -11.95 2.27 -5.37
C VAL A 90 -12.49 3.27 -6.38
N MET A 91 -11.62 3.80 -7.23
CA MET A 91 -12.02 4.81 -8.21
C MET A 91 -11.39 4.54 -9.56
N ASP A 92 -12.05 5.01 -10.60
CA ASP A 92 -11.52 4.94 -11.95
C ASP A 92 -10.67 6.17 -12.21
N VAL A 93 -9.44 5.95 -12.65
CA VAL A 93 -8.49 7.02 -12.95
C VAL A 93 -8.07 6.89 -14.41
N ASP A 94 -8.20 7.98 -15.18
CA ASP A 94 -7.68 8.02 -16.54
C ASP A 94 -6.15 8.03 -16.47
N PRO A 95 -5.46 7.09 -17.14
CA PRO A 95 -3.99 7.09 -17.15
C PRO A 95 -3.39 8.41 -17.62
N ASP A 96 -4.08 9.17 -18.49
CA ASP A 96 -3.61 10.46 -18.95
C ASP A 96 -3.63 11.53 -17.86
N ASP A 97 -4.41 11.33 -16.78
CA ASP A 97 -4.46 12.24 -15.64
C ASP A 97 -3.33 12.00 -14.64
N ILE A 98 -2.54 10.95 -14.83
CA ILE A 98 -1.40 10.66 -13.97
C ILE A 98 -0.19 11.43 -14.47
N GLN A 99 0.31 12.36 -13.67
CA GLN A 99 1.55 13.06 -13.96
C GLN A 99 2.71 12.18 -13.50
N LEU A 100 3.40 11.58 -14.46
CA LEU A 100 4.49 10.65 -14.15
C LEU A 100 5.65 11.37 -13.49
N SER A 101 6.27 10.69 -12.51
CA SER A 101 7.46 11.19 -11.83
C SER A 101 8.67 11.04 -12.75
N GLU A 102 9.44 12.13 -12.89
CA GLU A 102 10.72 12.09 -13.59
C GLU A 102 11.90 11.82 -12.64
N ASP A 103 11.62 11.74 -11.34
CA ASP A 103 12.63 11.49 -10.33
C ASP A 103 12.98 10.00 -10.29
N GLN A 104 14.14 9.65 -10.83
CA GLN A 104 14.63 8.28 -10.85
C GLN A 104 15.00 7.76 -9.45
N ALA A 105 15.13 8.63 -8.46
CA ALA A 105 15.38 8.23 -7.08
C ALA A 105 14.10 7.85 -6.34
N ALA A 106 12.93 8.16 -6.90
CA ALA A 106 11.63 7.80 -6.29
C ALA A 106 11.28 6.36 -6.64
N LEU A 107 11.85 5.40 -5.92
CA LEU A 107 11.73 3.97 -6.22
C LEU A 107 10.30 3.43 -6.21
N TYR A 108 9.43 4.06 -5.41
CA TYR A 108 8.07 3.56 -5.16
C TYR A 108 6.99 4.48 -5.71
N PHE A 109 7.32 5.76 -5.91
CA PHE A 109 6.34 6.77 -6.32
C PHE A 109 6.47 6.99 -7.81
N THR A 110 5.44 6.61 -8.56
CA THR A 110 5.47 6.63 -10.02
C THR A 110 4.82 7.88 -10.62
N GLY A 111 4.02 8.59 -9.83
CA GLY A 111 3.37 9.79 -10.32
C GLY A 111 2.43 10.40 -9.28
N VAL A 112 1.69 11.40 -9.72
CA VAL A 112 0.69 12.09 -8.90
C VAL A 112 -0.60 12.28 -9.69
N VAL A 113 -1.73 12.31 -8.98
CA VAL A 113 -3.04 12.60 -9.56
C VAL A 113 -3.69 13.70 -8.74
N ASP A 114 -4.19 14.73 -9.42
CA ASP A 114 -5.00 15.76 -8.80
C ASP A 114 -6.44 15.26 -8.72
N LEU A 115 -6.93 15.05 -7.50
CA LEU A 115 -8.29 14.56 -7.26
C LEU A 115 -9.32 15.68 -7.13
N GLY A 116 -8.89 16.94 -7.30
CA GLY A 116 -9.75 18.10 -7.08
C GLY A 116 -9.81 18.51 -5.60
N GLU A 117 -10.45 19.64 -5.33
CA GLU A 117 -10.62 20.16 -3.96
C GLU A 117 -9.31 20.26 -3.17
N GLN A 118 -8.22 20.60 -3.86
CA GLN A 118 -6.87 20.73 -3.29
C GLN A 118 -6.30 19.40 -2.76
N THR A 119 -6.83 18.27 -3.21
CA THR A 119 -6.35 16.95 -2.82
C THR A 119 -5.50 16.36 -3.94
N ILE A 120 -4.27 16.00 -3.61
CA ILE A 120 -3.33 15.34 -4.52
C ILE A 120 -3.00 13.97 -3.94
N ALA A 121 -3.04 12.94 -4.77
CA ALA A 121 -2.67 11.59 -4.38
C ALA A 121 -1.40 11.17 -5.11
N ASP A 122 -0.45 10.60 -4.36
CA ASP A 122 0.74 10.00 -4.95
C ASP A 122 0.42 8.57 -5.39
N VAL A 123 0.85 8.22 -6.60
CA VAL A 123 0.69 6.86 -7.12
C VAL A 123 1.88 6.02 -6.68
N ILE A 124 1.59 4.90 -6.02
CA ILE A 124 2.58 3.98 -5.49
C ILE A 124 2.58 2.69 -6.30
N ASP A 125 3.76 2.19 -6.63
CA ASP A 125 3.97 0.86 -7.18
C ASP A 125 5.06 0.17 -6.38
N VAL A 126 4.68 -0.86 -5.62
CA VAL A 126 5.59 -1.62 -4.77
C VAL A 126 5.58 -3.12 -5.10
N ASN A 127 4.76 -3.55 -6.07
CA ASN A 127 4.51 -4.96 -6.28
C ASN A 127 5.79 -5.75 -6.52
N ASP A 128 6.71 -5.22 -7.35
CA ASP A 128 7.98 -5.89 -7.62
C ASP A 128 8.99 -5.78 -6.48
N LYS A 129 8.71 -4.95 -5.48
CA LYS A 129 9.64 -4.72 -4.36
C LYS A 129 9.32 -5.58 -3.14
N ILE A 130 8.10 -6.11 -3.05
CA ILE A 130 7.65 -6.89 -1.89
C ILE A 130 7.59 -8.41 -2.17
N PHE A 131 7.75 -8.80 -3.42
CA PHE A 131 7.73 -10.22 -3.81
C PHE A 131 9.08 -10.74 -4.28
#